data_18d7911523518bd0d1d8267a4eb7ac68
#
_entry.id   18d7911523518bd0d1d8267a4eb7ac68
#
_cell.length_a   1.000
_cell.length_b   1.000
_cell.length_c   1.000
_cell.angle_alpha   90.00
_cell.angle_beta   90.00
_cell.angle_gamma   90.00
#
_symmetry.space_group_name_H-M   'P 1'
#
loop_
_entity.id
_entity.type
_entity.pdbx_description
1 polymer ?
#
loop_
_entity_poly.entity_id
_entity_poly.type
_entity_poly.pdbx_seq_one_letter_code
_entity_poly.pdbx_strand_id
1 'polypeptide(L)'
;MDESQARTCFAALSQETRLAVVRLLVKAGDDGIAAGAIADEVGVSASNISFHLKELERSGLILQRREARSIIYAANYDVLRGLIGFLMEDCCGGRPEICAPALAPSCKPAAKQPRKKRAHV
;
A
#
# COMPACT_ATOMS: atom_id res chain seq x y z
N MET A 1 5.16 -14.15 -0.15
CA MET A 1 3.74 -14.06 0.24
C MET A 1 3.03 -15.34 -0.15
N ASP A 2 2.25 -15.89 0.75
CA ASP A 2 1.50 -17.10 0.41
C ASP A 2 0.08 -16.74 -0.03
N GLU A 3 -0.65 -17.74 -0.49
CA GLU A 3 -2.00 -17.52 -1.00
C GLU A 3 -2.95 -16.99 0.07
N SER A 4 -2.82 -17.49 1.29
CA SER A 4 -3.69 -17.06 2.37
C SER A 4 -3.51 -15.58 2.68
N GLN A 5 -2.25 -15.14 2.73
CA GLN A 5 -1.95 -13.74 2.98
C GLN A 5 -2.43 -12.87 1.83
N ALA A 6 -2.24 -13.35 0.59
CA ALA A 6 -2.71 -12.60 -0.58
C ALA A 6 -4.22 -12.42 -0.54
N ARG A 7 -4.97 -13.47 -0.20
CA ARG A 7 -6.42 -13.36 -0.12
C ARG A 7 -6.87 -12.38 0.96
N THR A 8 -6.17 -12.36 2.09
CA THR A 8 -6.47 -11.42 3.15
C THR A 8 -6.29 -9.99 2.66
N CYS A 9 -5.20 -9.73 1.94
CA CYS A 9 -4.95 -8.40 1.39
C CYS A 9 -6.01 -8.00 0.37
N PHE A 10 -6.36 -8.91 -0.53
CA PHE A 10 -7.38 -8.59 -1.53
C PHE A 10 -8.74 -8.34 -0.89
N ALA A 11 -9.08 -9.12 0.13
CA ALA A 11 -10.34 -8.89 0.84
C ALA A 11 -10.37 -7.51 1.48
N ALA A 12 -9.25 -7.10 2.08
CA ALA A 12 -9.18 -5.77 2.67
C ALA A 12 -9.32 -4.69 1.60
N LEU A 13 -8.72 -4.90 0.45
CA LEU A 13 -8.76 -3.90 -0.63
C LEU A 13 -10.08 -3.87 -1.39
N SER A 14 -10.94 -4.85 -1.20
CA SER A 14 -12.17 -4.93 -1.97
C SER A 14 -13.23 -3.93 -1.51
N GLN A 15 -13.03 -3.28 -0.38
CA GLN A 15 -13.96 -2.29 0.14
C GLN A 15 -13.52 -0.90 -0.31
N GLU A 16 -14.47 -0.10 -0.75
CA GLU A 16 -14.22 1.18 -1.41
C GLU A 16 -13.36 2.12 -0.58
N THR A 17 -13.70 2.30 0.69
CA THR A 17 -12.96 3.22 1.56
C THR A 17 -11.53 2.74 1.79
N ARG A 18 -11.37 1.45 2.02
CA ARG A 18 -10.05 0.90 2.27
C ARG A 18 -9.15 1.01 1.04
N LEU A 19 -9.71 0.78 -0.14
CA LEU A 19 -8.93 0.97 -1.36
C LEU A 19 -8.47 2.42 -1.49
N ALA A 20 -9.39 3.36 -1.21
CA ALA A 20 -9.05 4.77 -1.29
C ALA A 20 -7.95 5.14 -0.30
N VAL A 21 -8.00 4.57 0.90
CA VAL A 21 -6.98 4.84 1.91
C VAL A 21 -5.61 4.35 1.45
N VAL A 22 -5.54 3.12 0.95
CA VAL A 22 -4.25 2.58 0.51
C VAL A 22 -3.69 3.41 -0.63
N ARG A 23 -4.53 3.79 -1.59
CA ARG A 23 -4.04 4.60 -2.69
C ARG A 23 -3.53 5.97 -2.23
N LEU A 24 -4.22 6.55 -1.26
CA LEU A 24 -3.79 7.81 -0.66
C LEU A 24 -2.42 7.66 0.00
N LEU A 25 -2.25 6.59 0.77
CA LEU A 25 -0.99 6.37 1.49
C LEU A 25 0.15 6.03 0.56
N VAL A 26 -0.13 5.31 -0.52
CA VAL A 26 0.90 5.03 -1.52
C VAL A 26 1.45 6.33 -2.10
N LYS A 27 0.57 7.29 -2.37
CA LYS A 27 1.00 8.58 -2.90
C LYS A 27 1.76 9.42 -1.87
N ALA A 28 1.41 9.25 -0.59
CA ALA A 28 2.03 10.06 0.46
C ALA A 28 3.47 9.69 0.75
N GLY A 29 3.86 8.46 0.45
CA GLY A 29 5.23 8.03 0.71
C GLY A 29 5.45 7.67 2.17
N ASP A 30 6.73 7.55 2.54
CA ASP A 30 7.10 7.11 3.87
C ASP A 30 6.71 8.09 4.97
N ASP A 31 6.52 9.35 4.62
CA ASP A 31 6.10 10.33 5.63
C ASP A 31 4.75 9.98 6.21
N GLY A 32 3.89 9.37 5.41
CA GLY A 32 2.60 8.92 5.90
C GLY A 32 1.62 10.05 6.16
N ILE A 33 0.48 9.69 6.72
CA ILE A 33 -0.60 10.65 6.99
C ILE A 33 -1.25 10.28 8.31
N ALA A 34 -1.57 11.30 9.10
CA ALA A 34 -2.25 11.09 10.37
C ALA A 34 -3.70 10.64 10.14
N ALA A 35 -4.23 9.86 11.09
CA ALA A 35 -5.57 9.29 10.96
C ALA A 35 -6.64 10.34 10.66
N GLY A 36 -6.60 11.47 11.35
CA GLY A 36 -7.60 12.51 11.12
C GLY A 36 -7.55 13.07 9.71
N ALA A 37 -6.34 13.26 9.20
CA ALA A 37 -6.19 13.76 7.83
C ALA A 37 -6.66 12.73 6.81
N ILE A 38 -6.43 11.44 7.10
CA ILE A 38 -6.93 10.39 6.22
C ILE A 38 -8.46 10.43 6.14
N ALA A 39 -9.11 10.55 7.31
CA ALA A 39 -10.57 10.61 7.37
C ALA A 39 -11.09 11.77 6.55
N ASP A 40 -10.46 12.94 6.69
CA ASP A 40 -10.86 14.12 5.94
C ASP A 40 -10.70 13.92 4.44
N GLU A 41 -9.59 13.34 4.03
CA GLU A 41 -9.32 13.15 2.61
C GLU A 41 -10.28 12.17 1.95
N VAL A 42 -10.61 11.09 2.65
CA VAL A 42 -11.51 10.11 2.04
C VAL A 42 -12.98 10.37 2.36
N GLY A 43 -13.24 11.36 3.22
CA GLY A 43 -14.62 11.82 3.45
C GLY A 43 -15.46 10.92 4.34
N VAL A 44 -14.85 10.34 5.37
CA VAL A 44 -15.59 9.49 6.31
C VAL A 44 -15.38 9.97 7.73
N SER A 45 -16.22 9.50 8.64
CA SER A 45 -16.12 9.88 10.04
C SER A 45 -14.90 9.27 10.71
N ALA A 46 -14.49 9.84 11.83
CA ALA A 46 -13.35 9.34 12.57
C ALA A 46 -13.55 7.90 13.02
N SER A 47 -14.74 7.54 13.46
CA SER A 47 -14.98 6.18 13.91
C SER A 47 -14.94 5.18 12.74
N ASN A 48 -15.48 5.58 11.60
CA ASN A 48 -15.44 4.73 10.42
C ASN A 48 -14.02 4.52 9.93
N ILE A 49 -13.23 5.60 9.90
CA ILE A 49 -11.85 5.47 9.42
C ILE A 49 -11.04 4.59 10.37
N SER A 50 -11.29 4.68 11.67
CA SER A 50 -10.57 3.84 12.64
C SER A 50 -10.78 2.37 12.36
N PHE A 51 -12.02 1.99 12.07
CA PHE A 51 -12.30 0.60 11.73
C PHE A 51 -11.56 0.16 10.49
N HIS A 52 -11.59 0.99 9.45
CA HIS A 52 -10.91 0.63 8.20
C HIS A 52 -9.40 0.59 8.34
N LEU A 53 -8.83 1.51 9.10
CA LEU A 53 -7.39 1.51 9.34
C LEU A 53 -6.96 0.25 10.09
N LYS A 54 -7.77 -0.17 11.06
CA LYS A 54 -7.46 -1.38 11.80
C LYS A 54 -7.49 -2.61 10.89
N GLU A 55 -8.48 -2.69 10.01
CA GLU A 55 -8.56 -3.81 9.08
C GLU A 55 -7.39 -3.83 8.12
N LEU A 56 -6.99 -2.66 7.62
CA LEU A 56 -5.84 -2.57 6.74
C LEU A 56 -4.55 -2.94 7.45
N GLU A 57 -4.41 -2.50 8.69
CA GLU A 57 -3.22 -2.82 9.47
C GLU A 57 -3.15 -4.32 9.73
N ARG A 58 -4.27 -4.93 10.04
CA ARG A 58 -4.32 -6.37 10.28
C ARG A 58 -3.92 -7.16 9.05
N SER A 59 -4.30 -6.68 7.87
CA SER A 59 -3.92 -7.34 6.62
C SER A 59 -2.45 -7.16 6.27
N GLY A 60 -1.78 -6.22 6.93
CA GLY A 60 -0.39 -5.92 6.64
C GLY A 60 -0.18 -4.87 5.56
N LEU A 61 -1.26 -4.35 4.98
CA LEU A 61 -1.14 -3.40 3.87
C LEU A 61 -0.65 -2.03 4.30
N ILE A 62 -0.86 -1.67 5.57
CA ILE A 62 -0.39 -0.39 6.09
C ILE A 62 0.32 -0.61 7.41
N LEU A 63 1.16 0.36 7.75
CA LEU A 63 1.91 0.36 9.00
C LEU A 63 1.56 1.62 9.77
N GLN A 64 1.71 1.57 11.10
CA GLN A 64 1.51 2.78 11.88
C GLN A 64 2.74 3.07 12.70
N ARG A 65 2.93 4.34 13.03
CA ARG A 65 3.93 4.75 13.98
C ARG A 65 3.37 5.90 14.79
N ARG A 66 3.86 6.05 16.00
CA ARG A 66 3.44 7.15 16.85
C ARG A 66 4.44 8.29 16.73
N GLU A 67 3.95 9.49 16.48
CA GLU A 67 4.76 10.69 16.49
C GLU A 67 4.10 11.69 17.40
N ALA A 68 4.70 11.96 18.54
CA ALA A 68 4.14 12.82 19.58
C ALA A 68 2.76 12.27 19.97
N ARG A 69 1.70 13.03 19.73
CA ARG A 69 0.36 12.60 20.09
C ARG A 69 -0.41 12.00 18.92
N SER A 70 0.21 11.98 17.77
CA SER A 70 -0.45 11.53 16.55
C SER A 70 -0.04 10.13 16.19
N ILE A 71 -0.96 9.40 15.57
CA ILE A 71 -0.64 8.13 14.96
C ILE A 71 -0.60 8.35 13.46
N ILE A 72 0.54 8.01 12.87
CA ILE A 72 0.79 8.23 11.45
C ILE A 72 0.73 6.87 10.76
N TYR A 73 0.01 6.82 9.64
CA TYR A 73 -0.11 5.60 8.84
C TYR A 73 0.64 5.77 7.53
N ALA A 74 1.27 4.71 7.10
CA ALA A 74 2.00 4.69 5.83
C ALA A 74 1.73 3.37 5.13
N ALA A 75 1.85 3.36 3.81
CA ALA A 75 1.71 2.14 3.05
C ALA A 75 2.87 1.20 3.34
N ASN A 76 2.57 -0.09 3.42
CA ASN A 76 3.60 -1.10 3.56
C ASN A 76 4.00 -1.55 2.16
N TYR A 77 5.02 -0.89 1.61
CA TYR A 77 5.40 -1.13 0.23
C TYR A 77 5.90 -2.54 0.00
N ASP A 78 6.53 -3.16 1.03
CA ASP A 78 6.99 -4.54 0.88
C ASP A 78 5.82 -5.50 0.67
N VAL A 79 4.74 -5.32 1.43
CA VAL A 79 3.56 -6.15 1.26
C VAL A 79 2.90 -5.89 -0.08
N LEU A 80 2.81 -4.62 -0.48
CA LEU A 80 2.22 -4.29 -1.78
C LEU A 80 3.01 -4.90 -2.92
N ARG A 81 4.34 -4.79 -2.86
CA ARG A 81 5.18 -5.43 -3.89
C ARG A 81 5.02 -6.93 -3.88
N GLY A 82 4.94 -7.51 -2.69
CA GLY A 82 4.73 -8.95 -2.58
C GLY A 82 3.41 -9.40 -3.18
N LEU A 83 2.37 -8.58 -2.98
CA LEU A 83 1.05 -8.89 -3.53
C LEU A 83 1.07 -8.88 -5.05
N ILE A 84 1.67 -7.84 -5.61
CA ILE A 84 1.80 -7.75 -7.07
C ILE A 84 2.67 -8.90 -7.59
N GLY A 85 3.77 -9.17 -6.89
CA GLY A 85 4.65 -10.27 -7.27
C GLY A 85 3.96 -11.61 -7.23
N PHE A 86 3.11 -11.82 -6.22
CA PHE A 86 2.35 -13.06 -6.12
C PHE A 86 1.44 -13.24 -7.32
N LEU A 87 0.74 -12.17 -7.72
CA LEU A 87 -0.15 -12.22 -8.87
C LEU A 87 0.59 -12.47 -10.16
N MET A 88 1.79 -11.90 -10.27
CA MET A 88 2.56 -11.99 -11.50
C MET A 88 3.53 -13.16 -11.52
N GLU A 89 3.50 -13.97 -10.49
CA GLU A 89 4.37 -15.13 -10.40
C GLU A 89 4.14 -16.05 -11.58
N ASP A 90 5.22 -16.41 -12.24
CA ASP A 90 5.17 -17.25 -13.45
C ASP A 90 4.35 -16.64 -14.57
N CYS A 91 4.20 -15.32 -14.55
CA CYS A 91 3.41 -14.65 -15.58
C CYS A 91 4.03 -14.87 -16.95
N CYS A 92 3.16 -14.96 -17.96
CA CYS A 92 3.54 -15.06 -19.37
C CYS A 92 4.61 -16.13 -19.64
N GLY A 93 4.65 -17.15 -18.83
CA GLY A 93 5.62 -18.24 -19.03
C GLY A 93 7.06 -17.75 -18.94
N GLY A 94 7.30 -16.72 -18.14
CA GLY A 94 8.63 -16.19 -17.98
C GLY A 94 9.06 -15.19 -19.02
N ARG A 95 8.12 -14.65 -19.78
CA ARG A 95 8.46 -13.68 -20.82
C ARG A 95 8.34 -12.26 -20.27
N PRO A 96 9.47 -11.61 -19.99
CA PRO A 96 9.45 -10.30 -19.36
C PRO A 96 8.76 -9.22 -20.20
N GLU A 97 8.72 -9.39 -21.50
CA GLU A 97 8.12 -8.37 -22.35
C GLU A 97 6.61 -8.23 -22.12
N ILE A 98 5.96 -9.23 -21.55
CA ILE A 98 4.53 -9.17 -21.27
C ILE A 98 4.26 -8.47 -19.96
N CYS A 99 5.03 -8.78 -18.93
CA CYS A 99 4.75 -8.17 -17.62
C CYS A 99 5.51 -6.87 -17.39
N ALA A 100 6.61 -6.65 -18.09
CA ALA A 100 7.36 -5.42 -17.91
C ALA A 100 6.52 -4.15 -18.12
N PRO A 101 5.67 -4.07 -19.16
CA PRO A 101 4.85 -2.87 -19.31
C PRO A 101 3.89 -2.62 -18.15
N ALA A 102 3.46 -3.67 -17.45
CA ALA A 102 2.58 -3.50 -16.32
C ALA A 102 3.30 -2.94 -15.11
N LEU A 103 4.58 -3.22 -14.98
CA LEU A 103 5.34 -2.80 -13.81
C LEU A 103 6.17 -1.55 -14.05
N ALA A 104 6.79 -1.48 -15.22
CA ALA A 104 7.74 -0.43 -15.50
C ALA A 104 7.15 0.98 -15.44
N PRO A 105 5.97 1.24 -15.99
CA PRO A 105 5.45 2.61 -15.95
C PRO A 105 5.23 3.13 -14.55
N SER A 106 4.88 2.29 -13.60
CA SER A 106 4.65 2.74 -12.25
C SER A 106 5.93 2.88 -11.46
N CYS A 107 6.99 2.24 -11.90
CA CYS A 107 8.25 2.30 -11.20
C CYS A 107 9.18 3.32 -11.73
N LYS A 108 8.84 4.00 -12.76
CA LYS A 108 9.74 4.84 -13.29
C LYS A 108 9.91 6.07 -12.58
N PRO A 109 10.56 6.40 -12.83
CA PRO A 109 11.77 6.52 -12.84
C PRO A 109 12.22 6.46 -11.67
N ALA A 110 11.96 6.11 -11.44
CA ALA A 110 12.64 6.06 -10.51
C ALA A 110 13.61 5.25 -10.58
N ALA A 111 13.41 4.54 -11.15
CA ALA A 111 14.31 3.70 -11.12
C ALA A 111 15.52 4.24 -10.84
N LYS A 112 15.62 4.62 -10.81
CA LYS A 112 16.55 4.95 -10.47
C LYS A 112 16.70 5.67 -9.44
N GLN A 113 16.33 5.82 -9.06
CA GLN A 113 16.37 6.41 -8.12
C GLN A 113 16.55 6.10 -7.24
N PRO A 114 16.87 5.91 -6.96
CA PRO A 114 16.90 5.71 -5.91
C PRO A 114 16.86 6.26 -4.87
N ARG A 115 16.56 6.82 -4.65
CA ARG A 115 16.40 7.39 -3.70
C ARG A 115 16.62 7.29 -2.76
N LYS A 116 16.62 7.16 -2.57
CA LYS A 116 16.62 7.18 -1.64
C LYS A 116 16.67 6.97 -0.92
N LYS A 117 16.68 6.94 -0.72
CA LYS A 117 16.50 6.77 0.06
C LYS A 117 16.18 6.45 0.63
N ARG A 118 15.89 6.65 0.52
CA ARG A 118 15.32 6.36 1.24
C ARG A 118 15.12 5.42 1.42
N ALA A 119 15.01 5.13 1.45
CA ALA A 119 14.72 4.33 1.66
C ALA A 119 14.46 3.71 1.41
N HIS A 120 14.28 3.85 1.23
CA HIS A 120 13.79 3.59 1.16
C HIS A 120 13.78 3.30 0.76
N VAL A 121 13.74 3.34 0.37
CA VAL A 121 13.58 3.22 0.15
C VAL A 121 13.72 3.11 -0.07
#